data_ac5c70f5ba78740a463eba8f91eb2617
#
_entry.id   ac5c70f5ba78740a463eba8f91eb2617
#
_cell.length_a   1.000
_cell.length_b   1.000
_cell.length_c   1.000
_cell.angle_alpha   90.00
_cell.angle_beta   90.00
_cell.angle_gamma   90.00
#
_symmetry.space_group_name_H-M   'P 1'
#
loop_
_entity.id
_entity.type
_entity.pdbx_description
1 polymer ?
#
loop_
_entity_poly.entity_id
_entity_poly.type
_entity_poly.pdbx_seq_one_letter_code
_entity_poly.pdbx_strand_id
1 'polypeptide(L)'
;MRGRNMPPMGGGNMNSMMKQVQKMQQQMEAAQKEIEEKEIESTSGGGAVNVVVTGKKVLKSLKIDPEVVDKDDVEMLEDLIVAAINEAFRKADEINEQEMKKVTGGINIPGLF
;
A
#
# COMPACT_ATOMS: atom_id res chain seq x y z
N MET A 1 15.53 -51.86 -2.37
CA MET A 1 15.47 -51.23 -2.44
C MET A 1 15.47 -50.17 -2.51
N ARG A 2 15.50 -49.84 -2.69
CA ARG A 2 15.67 -48.82 -2.72
C ARG A 2 15.08 -47.93 -2.94
N GLY A 3 14.33 -47.87 -3.40
CA GLY A 3 13.71 -46.90 -3.68
C GLY A 3 13.78 -45.87 -2.91
N ARG A 4 13.99 -46.09 -2.08
CA ARG A 4 14.13 -45.25 -1.27
C ARG A 4 14.95 -44.22 -1.45
N ASN A 5 15.67 -44.13 -2.25
CA ASN A 5 16.59 -43.14 -2.35
C ASN A 5 16.14 -41.86 -2.85
N MET A 6 15.07 -41.83 -3.52
CA MET A 6 14.57 -40.60 -3.97
C MET A 6 14.07 -39.73 -2.97
N PRO A 7 13.53 -40.15 -2.00
CA PRO A 7 12.95 -39.35 -0.99
C PRO A 7 13.80 -38.25 -0.43
N PRO A 8 15.04 -38.44 -0.25
CA PRO A 8 15.81 -37.36 0.34
C PRO A 8 15.77 -36.09 -0.46
N MET A 9 15.79 -36.23 -1.72
CA MET A 9 15.76 -35.08 -2.54
C MET A 9 14.43 -34.39 -2.47
N GLY A 10 13.39 -35.15 -2.58
CA GLY A 10 12.06 -34.58 -2.51
C GLY A 10 11.76 -33.95 -1.20
N GLY A 11 12.12 -34.61 -0.15
CA GLY A 11 11.86 -34.07 1.18
C GLY A 11 12.62 -32.80 1.45
N GLY A 12 13.88 -32.75 1.05
CA GLY A 12 14.66 -31.59 1.23
C GLY A 12 14.15 -30.42 0.44
N ASN A 13 13.73 -30.67 -0.78
CA ASN A 13 13.20 -29.62 -1.61
C ASN A 13 11.89 -29.07 -1.08
N MET A 14 11.05 -29.94 -0.57
CA MET A 14 9.79 -29.50 -0.01
C MET A 14 9.98 -28.62 1.20
N ASN A 15 10.91 -28.98 2.07
CA ASN A 15 11.18 -28.15 3.23
C ASN A 15 11.74 -26.81 2.84
N SER A 16 12.61 -26.77 1.87
CA SER A 16 13.14 -25.50 1.38
C SER A 16 12.09 -24.64 0.75
N MET A 17 11.21 -25.25 -0.02
CA MET A 17 10.13 -24.51 -0.65
C MET A 17 9.16 -23.97 0.37
N MET A 18 8.84 -24.75 1.39
CA MET A 18 7.94 -24.30 2.45
C MET A 18 8.55 -23.14 3.21
N LYS A 19 9.84 -23.20 3.50
CA LYS A 19 10.50 -22.09 4.16
C LYS A 19 10.50 -20.84 3.33
N GLN A 20 10.70 -20.99 2.03
CA GLN A 20 10.66 -19.84 1.13
C GLN A 20 9.27 -19.23 1.07
N VAL A 21 8.25 -20.05 1.02
CA VAL A 21 6.88 -19.56 1.01
C VAL A 21 6.55 -18.83 2.30
N GLN A 22 6.93 -19.39 3.43
CA GLN A 22 6.71 -18.75 4.71
C GLN A 22 7.44 -17.41 4.80
N LYS A 23 8.67 -17.38 4.35
CA LYS A 23 9.46 -16.16 4.36
C LYS A 23 8.83 -15.10 3.47
N MET A 24 8.34 -15.51 2.31
CA MET A 24 7.67 -14.62 1.40
C MET A 24 6.39 -14.07 2.00
N GLN A 25 5.61 -14.91 2.65
CA GLN A 25 4.40 -14.46 3.33
C GLN A 25 4.71 -13.46 4.42
N GLN A 26 5.76 -13.72 5.19
CA GLN A 26 6.18 -12.78 6.22
C GLN A 26 6.61 -11.45 5.64
N GLN A 27 7.31 -11.48 4.52
CA GLN A 27 7.73 -10.26 3.86
C GLN A 27 6.55 -9.49 3.31
N MET A 28 5.57 -10.19 2.75
CA MET A 28 4.36 -9.55 2.25
C MET A 28 3.54 -8.95 3.37
N GLU A 29 3.40 -9.66 4.47
CA GLU A 29 2.68 -9.15 5.64
C GLU A 29 3.37 -7.92 6.22
N ALA A 30 4.70 -7.96 6.33
CA ALA A 30 5.46 -6.84 6.84
C ALA A 30 5.35 -5.64 5.92
N ALA A 31 5.43 -5.87 4.61
CA ALA A 31 5.30 -4.80 3.63
C ALA A 31 3.92 -4.19 3.68
N GLN A 32 2.89 -5.02 3.80
CA GLN A 32 1.52 -4.55 3.86
C GLN A 32 1.27 -3.73 5.12
N LYS A 33 1.80 -4.19 6.25
CA LYS A 33 1.66 -3.47 7.49
C LYS A 33 2.36 -2.12 7.42
N GLU A 34 3.53 -2.09 6.83
CA GLU A 34 4.29 -0.86 6.64
C GLU A 34 3.52 0.12 5.77
N ILE A 35 2.93 -0.37 4.69
CA ILE A 35 2.10 0.44 3.81
C ILE A 35 0.89 0.97 4.56
N GLU A 36 0.23 0.12 5.33
CA GLU A 36 -0.97 0.50 6.07
C GLU A 36 -0.73 1.61 7.08
N GLU A 37 0.47 1.64 7.65
CA GLU A 37 0.84 2.64 8.63
C GLU A 37 1.44 3.90 8.01
N LYS A 38 1.76 3.87 6.73
CA LYS A 38 2.38 5.00 6.06
C LYS A 38 1.41 6.16 5.96
N GLU A 39 1.91 7.35 6.27
CA GLU A 39 1.10 8.55 6.17
C GLU A 39 1.35 9.22 4.82
N ILE A 40 0.26 9.55 4.16
CA ILE A 40 0.29 10.13 2.83
C ILE A 40 -0.41 11.46 2.88
N GLU A 41 0.29 12.50 2.47
CA GLU A 41 -0.22 13.86 2.51
C GLU A 41 -0.63 14.32 1.13
N SER A 42 -1.71 15.08 1.07
CA SER A 42 -2.14 15.72 -0.18
C SER A 42 -2.78 17.05 0.12
N THR A 43 -2.73 17.95 -0.84
CA THR A 43 -3.29 19.29 -0.71
C THR A 43 -4.13 19.65 -1.92
N SER A 44 -4.96 20.66 -1.75
CA SER A 44 -5.68 21.27 -2.87
C SER A 44 -5.79 22.77 -2.64
N GLY A 45 -6.16 23.49 -3.69
CA GLY A 45 -6.32 24.93 -3.61
C GLY A 45 -5.04 25.67 -3.23
N GLY A 46 -3.90 25.21 -3.75
CA GLY A 46 -2.63 25.85 -3.44
C GLY A 46 -2.19 25.68 -1.99
N GLY A 47 -2.63 24.61 -1.35
CA GLY A 47 -2.29 24.35 0.05
C GLY A 47 -3.37 24.79 1.03
N ALA A 48 -4.49 25.28 0.51
CA ALA A 48 -5.59 25.75 1.36
C ALA A 48 -6.23 24.61 2.14
N VAL A 49 -6.28 23.43 1.55
CA VAL A 49 -6.77 22.24 2.22
C VAL A 49 -5.66 21.21 2.22
N ASN A 50 -5.38 20.63 3.38
CA ASN A 50 -4.31 19.68 3.57
C ASN A 50 -4.87 18.45 4.26
N VAL A 51 -4.67 17.28 3.70
CA VAL A 51 -5.15 16.04 4.28
C VAL A 51 -4.02 15.05 4.45
N VAL A 52 -4.14 14.21 5.47
CA VAL A 52 -3.23 13.09 5.69
C VAL A 52 -4.07 11.84 5.78
N VAL A 53 -3.75 10.84 4.96
CA VAL A 53 -4.42 9.54 4.99
C VAL A 53 -3.38 8.46 5.24
N THR A 54 -3.85 7.29 5.64
CA THR A 54 -2.97 6.13 5.76
C THR A 54 -3.02 5.29 4.50
N GLY A 55 -2.12 4.33 4.40
CA GLY A 55 -2.14 3.38 3.29
C GLY A 55 -3.40 2.54 3.23
N LYS A 56 -4.15 2.46 4.34
CA LYS A 56 -5.44 1.79 4.37
C LYS A 56 -6.56 2.69 3.87
N LYS A 57 -6.23 3.90 3.45
CA LYS A 57 -7.20 4.89 3.04
C LYS A 57 -8.10 5.34 4.20
N VAL A 58 -7.49 5.55 5.34
CA VAL A 58 -8.17 6.15 6.48
C VAL A 58 -7.71 7.60 6.57
N LEU A 59 -8.65 8.52 6.61
CA LEU A 59 -8.34 9.95 6.75
C LEU A 59 -7.95 10.21 8.20
N LYS A 60 -6.70 10.60 8.41
CA LYS A 60 -6.18 10.87 9.74
C LYS A 60 -6.34 12.32 10.16
N SER A 61 -6.13 13.24 9.24
CA SER A 61 -6.26 14.66 9.57
C SER A 61 -6.71 15.45 8.36
N LEU A 62 -7.36 16.55 8.65
CA LEU A 62 -7.84 17.48 7.64
C LEU A 62 -7.59 18.87 8.21
N LYS A 63 -6.83 19.68 7.49
CA LYS A 63 -6.56 21.06 7.89
C LYS A 63 -7.02 22.00 6.79
N ILE A 64 -7.73 23.02 7.17
CA ILE A 64 -8.29 24.00 6.26
C ILE A 64 -7.77 25.38 6.66
N ASP A 65 -7.26 26.11 5.67
CA ASP A 65 -6.87 27.49 5.89
C ASP A 65 -8.14 28.30 6.12
N PRO A 66 -8.26 29.00 7.26
CA PRO A 66 -9.47 29.79 7.51
C PRO A 66 -9.78 30.82 6.44
N GLU A 67 -8.79 31.26 5.71
CA GLU A 67 -8.99 32.28 4.67
C GLU A 67 -9.85 31.78 3.52
N VAL A 68 -9.89 30.48 3.29
CA VAL A 68 -10.73 29.94 2.21
C VAL A 68 -12.11 29.55 2.67
N VAL A 69 -12.41 29.73 3.94
CA VAL A 69 -13.73 29.43 4.47
C VAL A 69 -14.62 30.64 4.24
N ASP A 70 -15.48 30.54 3.24
CA ASP A 70 -16.39 31.58 2.85
C ASP A 70 -17.81 31.06 2.96
N LYS A 71 -18.57 31.64 3.85
CA LYS A 71 -19.95 31.19 4.09
C LYS A 71 -20.85 31.40 2.86
N ASP A 72 -20.43 32.27 1.95
CA ASP A 72 -21.20 32.51 0.72
C ASP A 72 -20.77 31.61 -0.42
N ASP A 73 -19.72 30.81 -0.23
CA ASP A 73 -19.25 29.87 -1.24
C ASP A 73 -18.75 28.59 -0.58
N VAL A 74 -19.66 27.93 0.11
CA VAL A 74 -19.36 26.68 0.80
C VAL A 74 -19.03 25.56 -0.19
N GLU A 75 -19.65 25.61 -1.36
CA GLU A 75 -19.45 24.62 -2.41
C GLU A 75 -17.97 24.56 -2.85
N MET A 76 -17.34 25.71 -2.95
CA MET A 76 -15.91 25.74 -3.31
C MET A 76 -15.08 24.97 -2.27
N LEU A 77 -15.37 25.17 -0.99
CA LEU A 77 -14.66 24.48 0.10
C LEU A 77 -14.92 22.97 0.02
N GLU A 78 -16.14 22.58 -0.22
CA GLU A 78 -16.48 21.16 -0.36
C GLU A 78 -15.68 20.53 -1.49
N ASP A 79 -15.60 21.21 -2.62
CA ASP A 79 -14.86 20.71 -3.78
C ASP A 79 -13.37 20.58 -3.47
N LEU A 80 -12.79 21.53 -2.76
CA LEU A 80 -11.40 21.48 -2.37
C LEU A 80 -11.11 20.31 -1.44
N ILE A 81 -12.00 20.04 -0.51
CA ILE A 81 -11.86 18.91 0.42
C ILE A 81 -11.94 17.60 -0.34
N VAL A 82 -12.93 17.47 -1.21
CA VAL A 82 -13.10 16.25 -2.00
C VAL A 82 -11.87 16.02 -2.87
N ALA A 83 -11.36 17.06 -3.52
CA ALA A 83 -10.20 16.94 -4.38
C ALA A 83 -8.97 16.48 -3.59
N ALA A 84 -8.74 17.06 -2.41
CA ALA A 84 -7.58 16.71 -1.59
C ALA A 84 -7.65 15.25 -1.12
N ILE A 85 -8.82 14.81 -0.68
CA ILE A 85 -9.00 13.45 -0.17
C ILE A 85 -8.86 12.44 -1.31
N ASN A 86 -9.49 12.70 -2.45
CA ASN A 86 -9.40 11.79 -3.59
C ASN A 86 -7.96 11.66 -4.10
N GLU A 87 -7.23 12.76 -4.13
CA GLU A 87 -5.83 12.72 -4.53
C GLU A 87 -4.98 11.93 -3.54
N ALA A 88 -5.25 12.09 -2.24
CA ALA A 88 -4.54 11.33 -1.21
C ALA A 88 -4.79 9.82 -1.38
N PHE A 89 -6.03 9.44 -1.64
CA PHE A 89 -6.38 8.03 -1.86
C PHE A 89 -5.74 7.49 -3.13
N ARG A 90 -5.67 8.30 -4.18
CA ARG A 90 -5.01 7.91 -5.41
C ARG A 90 -3.52 7.66 -5.16
N LYS A 91 -2.88 8.53 -4.39
CA LYS A 91 -1.48 8.34 -4.01
C LYS A 91 -1.30 7.08 -3.17
N ALA A 92 -2.24 6.79 -2.28
CA ALA A 92 -2.19 5.59 -1.47
C ALA A 92 -2.24 4.34 -2.34
N ASP A 93 -3.13 4.31 -3.32
CA ASP A 93 -3.23 3.19 -4.25
C ASP A 93 -1.93 3.02 -5.05
N GLU A 94 -1.36 4.12 -5.50
CA GLU A 94 -0.11 4.10 -6.25
C GLU A 94 1.03 3.54 -5.42
N ILE A 95 1.14 3.97 -4.18
CA ILE A 95 2.16 3.48 -3.25
C ILE A 95 1.96 2.01 -2.96
N ASN A 96 0.72 1.58 -2.75
CA ASN A 96 0.40 0.17 -2.54
C ASN A 96 0.86 -0.68 -3.72
N GLU A 97 0.57 -0.24 -4.92
CA GLU A 97 1.00 -0.96 -6.11
C GLU A 97 2.51 -1.05 -6.21
N GLN A 98 3.21 0.05 -5.99
CA GLN A 98 4.65 0.10 -6.09
C GLN A 98 5.32 -0.77 -5.04
N GLU A 99 4.84 -0.72 -3.82
CA GLU A 99 5.41 -1.52 -2.74
C GLU A 99 5.16 -3.01 -2.95
N MET A 100 3.98 -3.37 -3.42
CA MET A 100 3.69 -4.78 -3.70
C MET A 100 4.50 -5.29 -4.89
N LYS A 101 4.76 -4.46 -5.87
CA LYS A 101 5.64 -4.83 -6.98
C LYS A 101 7.06 -5.09 -6.49
N LYS A 102 7.54 -4.33 -5.53
CA LYS A 102 8.87 -4.55 -4.97
C LYS A 102 8.96 -5.91 -4.30
N VAL A 103 7.93 -6.29 -3.57
CA VAL A 103 7.90 -7.57 -2.87
C VAL A 103 7.80 -8.72 -3.85
N THR A 104 6.89 -8.62 -4.82
CA THR A 104 6.68 -9.68 -5.79
C THR A 104 7.69 -9.66 -6.93
N GLY A 105 8.30 -8.53 -7.17
CA GLY A 105 9.30 -8.40 -8.23
C GLY A 105 10.55 -9.22 -8.00
N GLY A 106 10.82 -9.60 -6.76
CA GLY A 106 11.92 -10.48 -6.44
C GLY A 106 11.62 -11.92 -6.77
N ILE A 107 10.37 -12.24 -7.10
CA ILE A 107 9.95 -13.57 -7.40
C ILE A 107 9.57 -13.62 -8.86
N ASN A 108 10.48 -14.05 -9.66
CA ASN A 108 10.20 -14.09 -11.07
C ASN A 108 9.59 -15.44 -11.41
N ILE A 109 8.29 -15.53 -11.39
CA ILE A 109 7.60 -16.77 -11.70
C ILE A 109 6.95 -16.63 -13.06
N PRO A 110 7.49 -17.28 -14.07
CA PRO A 110 6.93 -17.20 -15.41
C PRO A 110 5.53 -17.77 -15.44
N GLY A 111 4.66 -17.10 -16.15
CA GLY A 111 3.29 -17.56 -16.28
C GLY A 111 2.32 -16.99 -15.28
N LEU A 112 2.80 -16.38 -14.23
CA LEU A 112 1.93 -15.73 -13.26
C LEU A 112 1.79 -14.25 -13.51
N PHE A 113 2.70 -13.68 -14.24
CA PHE A 113 2.69 -12.24 -14.52
C PHE A 113 2.81 -11.95 -15.99
#